data_a8aaa44aaf35dbb9e281972e76a95f02
#
_entry.id   a8aaa44aaf35dbb9e281972e76a95f02
#
_cell.length_a   1.000
_cell.length_b   1.000
_cell.length_c   1.000
_cell.angle_alpha   90.00
_cell.angle_beta   90.00
_cell.angle_gamma   90.00
#
_symmetry.space_group_name_H-M   'P 1'
#
loop_
_entity.id
_entity.type
_entity.pdbx_description
1 polymer ?
#
loop_
_entity_poly.entity_id
_entity_poly.type
_entity_poly.pdbx_seq_one_letter_code
_entity_poly.pdbx_strand_id
1 'polypeptide(L)'
;MDTAEFDKFADEYVDQHANNIAASGDDPEYFARYKITDLAADVAARGGDLDAELSIVDFGSGIGASVPHLASYFPNAKITAADVSSKSLAINKERHGDKATHELYDGKRLPLDNASVDIAFAACVFHHIDPKEHDLQLRGLRRVLKPGGALYVFEHNPWNPVTRRAVNTCPFDENAFLITGPRMRKSLALAGFDTADPVYRYFFPSPLKLFRPMEKLMKSVPIGAQYFVRGIKRA
;
A
#
# COMPACT_ATOMS: atom_id res chain seq x y z
N MET A 1 1.68 9.52 14.43
CA MET A 1 2.16 8.11 14.25
C MET A 1 3.09 7.77 15.40
N ASP A 2 2.84 6.70 16.14
CA ASP A 2 3.74 6.29 17.24
C ASP A 2 4.82 5.36 16.68
N THR A 3 6.04 5.89 16.51
CA THR A 3 7.19 5.15 15.98
C THR A 3 7.61 4.00 16.89
N ALA A 4 7.39 4.12 18.21
CA ALA A 4 7.74 3.08 19.19
C ALA A 4 6.90 1.81 19.01
N GLU A 5 5.66 1.93 18.55
CA GLU A 5 4.77 0.80 18.29
C GLU A 5 5.31 -0.06 17.13
N PHE A 6 5.73 0.57 16.03
CA PHE A 6 6.27 -0.14 14.85
C PHE A 6 7.63 -0.78 15.12
N ASP A 7 8.50 -0.12 15.88
CA ASP A 7 9.80 -0.68 16.25
C ASP A 7 9.68 -1.94 17.14
N LYS A 8 8.63 -2.02 17.98
CA LYS A 8 8.38 -3.16 18.86
C LYS A 8 8.08 -4.45 18.08
N PHE A 9 7.36 -4.34 16.98
CA PHE A 9 6.89 -5.51 16.22
C PHE A 9 7.75 -5.85 14.99
N ALA A 10 8.78 -5.07 14.66
CA ALA A 10 9.56 -5.25 13.43
C ALA A 10 10.17 -6.65 13.28
N ASP A 11 10.64 -7.27 14.36
CA ASP A 11 11.25 -8.62 14.36
C ASP A 11 10.20 -9.73 14.23
N GLU A 12 9.02 -9.54 14.82
CA GLU A 12 7.95 -10.53 14.89
C GLU A 12 6.91 -10.35 13.76
N TYR A 13 7.05 -9.28 12.98
CA TYR A 13 6.06 -8.88 11.96
C TYR A 13 5.72 -10.00 10.99
N VAL A 14 6.73 -10.73 10.49
CA VAL A 14 6.52 -11.81 9.51
C VAL A 14 5.68 -12.93 10.11
N ASP A 15 6.00 -13.35 11.33
CA ASP A 15 5.32 -14.47 11.99
C ASP A 15 3.90 -14.07 12.42
N GLN A 16 3.72 -12.87 12.96
CA GLN A 16 2.41 -12.36 13.36
C GLN A 16 1.50 -12.15 12.14
N HIS A 17 2.03 -11.58 11.04
CA HIS A 17 1.27 -11.42 9.82
C HIS A 17 0.90 -12.77 9.20
N ALA A 18 1.83 -13.73 9.13
CA ALA A 18 1.55 -15.08 8.65
C ALA A 18 0.44 -15.78 9.46
N ASN A 19 0.51 -15.68 10.79
CA ASN A 19 -0.51 -16.24 11.69
C ASN A 19 -1.87 -15.58 11.49
N ASN A 20 -1.91 -14.27 11.30
CA ASN A 20 -3.14 -13.51 11.14
C ASN A 20 -3.87 -13.84 9.82
N ILE A 21 -3.13 -14.07 8.74
CA ILE A 21 -3.71 -14.42 7.44
C ILE A 21 -3.86 -15.94 7.22
N ALA A 22 -3.41 -16.79 8.18
CA ALA A 22 -3.45 -18.26 8.04
C ALA A 22 -4.84 -18.80 7.66
N ALA A 23 -5.91 -18.16 8.16
CA ALA A 23 -7.30 -18.54 7.79
C ALA A 23 -7.60 -18.32 6.29
N SER A 24 -6.82 -17.52 5.57
CA SER A 24 -6.95 -17.31 4.14
C SER A 24 -6.36 -18.46 3.31
N GLY A 25 -5.41 -19.21 3.89
CA GLY A 25 -4.64 -20.25 3.22
C GLY A 25 -3.62 -19.72 2.21
N ASP A 26 -3.41 -18.40 2.17
CA ASP A 26 -2.37 -17.75 1.37
C ASP A 26 -1.24 -17.23 2.28
N ASP A 27 -0.08 -16.96 1.70
CA ASP A 27 1.09 -16.44 2.39
C ASP A 27 1.21 -14.91 2.32
N PRO A 28 2.03 -14.26 3.16
CA PRO A 28 2.27 -12.82 3.09
C PRO A 28 2.80 -12.35 1.74
N GLU A 29 3.60 -13.16 1.05
CA GLU A 29 4.16 -12.85 -0.26
C GLU A 29 3.07 -12.72 -1.33
N TYR A 30 2.04 -13.60 -1.28
CA TYR A 30 0.88 -13.48 -2.16
C TYR A 30 0.22 -12.11 -2.03
N PHE A 31 0.04 -11.63 -0.77
CA PHE A 31 -0.59 -10.32 -0.51
C PHE A 31 0.27 -9.15 -0.97
N ALA A 32 1.59 -9.23 -0.85
CA ALA A 32 2.49 -8.21 -1.39
C ALA A 32 2.46 -8.20 -2.92
N ARG A 33 2.61 -9.38 -3.54
CA ARG A 33 2.70 -9.54 -4.99
C ARG A 33 1.44 -9.10 -5.73
N TYR A 34 0.24 -9.50 -5.29
CA TYR A 34 -0.97 -9.16 -6.04
C TYR A 34 -1.24 -7.66 -6.09
N LYS A 35 -0.88 -6.92 -5.04
CA LYS A 35 -1.02 -5.46 -5.01
C LYS A 35 -0.17 -4.80 -6.09
N ILE A 36 1.06 -5.26 -6.25
CA ILE A 36 1.95 -4.74 -7.30
C ILE A 36 1.51 -5.20 -8.69
N THR A 37 0.98 -6.43 -8.81
CA THR A 37 0.35 -6.90 -10.06
C THR A 37 -0.82 -6.00 -10.47
N ASP A 38 -1.69 -5.63 -9.53
CA ASP A 38 -2.82 -4.74 -9.80
C ASP A 38 -2.36 -3.31 -10.15
N LEU A 39 -1.35 -2.79 -9.45
CA LEU A 39 -0.73 -1.50 -9.75
C LEU A 39 -0.16 -1.49 -11.18
N ALA A 40 0.67 -2.48 -11.54
CA ALA A 40 1.27 -2.60 -12.85
C ALA A 40 0.20 -2.74 -13.96
N ALA A 41 -0.82 -3.56 -13.72
CA ALA A 41 -1.94 -3.72 -14.65
C ALA A 41 -2.70 -2.40 -14.88
N ASP A 42 -2.92 -1.60 -13.84
CA ASP A 42 -3.60 -0.30 -13.96
C ASP A 42 -2.71 0.73 -14.68
N VAL A 43 -1.40 0.75 -14.40
CA VAL A 43 -0.43 1.59 -15.12
C VAL A 43 -0.43 1.26 -16.61
N ALA A 44 -0.31 -0.01 -16.98
CA ALA A 44 -0.33 -0.47 -18.37
C ALA A 44 -1.67 -0.16 -19.06
N ALA A 45 -2.82 -0.37 -18.39
CA ALA A 45 -4.15 -0.06 -18.92
C ALA A 45 -4.36 1.43 -19.22
N ARG A 46 -3.58 2.31 -18.56
CA ARG A 46 -3.57 3.76 -18.80
C ARG A 46 -2.53 4.19 -19.84
N GLY A 47 -1.89 3.26 -20.51
CA GLY A 47 -0.85 3.52 -21.50
C GLY A 47 0.53 3.85 -20.92
N GLY A 48 0.75 3.55 -19.63
CA GLY A 48 2.07 3.69 -19.00
C GLY A 48 3.01 2.57 -19.44
N ASP A 49 4.28 2.91 -19.58
CA ASP A 49 5.35 1.97 -19.89
C ASP A 49 5.99 1.48 -18.57
N LEU A 50 5.94 0.16 -18.34
CA LEU A 50 6.49 -0.45 -17.12
C LEU A 50 8.02 -0.53 -17.16
N ASP A 51 8.62 -0.47 -18.35
CA ASP A 51 10.07 -0.49 -18.56
C ASP A 51 10.68 0.93 -18.55
N ALA A 52 9.87 1.97 -18.37
CA ALA A 52 10.37 3.34 -18.28
C ALA A 52 11.19 3.58 -17.00
N GLU A 53 12.08 4.56 -17.04
CA GLU A 53 12.83 5.05 -15.86
C GLU A 53 11.91 5.85 -14.91
N LEU A 54 11.06 5.15 -14.16
CA LEU A 54 10.13 5.75 -13.22
C LEU A 54 10.78 5.98 -11.84
N SER A 55 10.31 7.00 -11.13
CA SER A 55 10.58 7.17 -9.71
C SER A 55 9.37 6.71 -8.91
N ILE A 56 9.54 5.68 -8.08
CA ILE A 56 8.46 5.07 -7.28
C ILE A 56 8.79 5.24 -5.81
N VAL A 57 7.84 5.72 -5.00
CA VAL A 57 7.94 5.69 -3.55
C VAL A 57 6.99 4.64 -2.97
N ASP A 58 7.53 3.73 -2.16
CA ASP A 58 6.80 2.82 -1.28
C ASP A 58 6.65 3.50 0.08
N PHE A 59 5.48 4.08 0.33
CA PHE A 59 5.17 4.86 1.53
C PHE A 59 4.63 3.96 2.64
N GLY A 60 5.31 3.94 3.78
CA GLY A 60 5.08 2.96 4.84
C GLY A 60 5.58 1.58 4.42
N SER A 61 6.80 1.53 3.89
CA SER A 61 7.38 0.32 3.28
C SER A 61 7.66 -0.82 4.26
N GLY A 62 7.67 -0.52 5.56
CA GLY A 62 7.97 -1.50 6.61
C GLY A 62 9.27 -2.25 6.32
N ILE A 63 9.22 -3.56 6.47
CA ILE A 63 10.34 -4.48 6.24
C ILE A 63 10.59 -4.81 4.74
N GLY A 64 9.92 -4.11 3.81
CA GLY A 64 10.18 -4.17 2.37
C GLY A 64 9.48 -5.27 1.59
N ALA A 65 8.35 -5.79 2.07
CA ALA A 65 7.63 -6.88 1.39
C ALA A 65 7.26 -6.56 -0.07
N SER A 66 7.01 -5.30 -0.41
CA SER A 66 6.65 -4.85 -1.77
C SER A 66 7.86 -4.63 -2.69
N VAL A 67 9.04 -4.37 -2.14
CA VAL A 67 10.24 -3.96 -2.90
C VAL A 67 10.64 -4.96 -3.99
N PRO A 68 10.76 -6.27 -3.75
CA PRO A 68 11.16 -7.23 -4.79
C PRO A 68 10.14 -7.30 -5.93
N HIS A 69 8.86 -7.13 -5.62
CA HIS A 69 7.80 -7.13 -6.62
C HIS A 69 7.79 -5.83 -7.43
N LEU A 70 7.98 -4.67 -6.79
CA LEU A 70 8.15 -3.39 -7.49
C LEU A 70 9.33 -3.47 -8.47
N ALA A 71 10.50 -3.96 -8.03
CA ALA A 71 11.67 -4.12 -8.88
C ALA A 71 11.45 -5.11 -10.04
N SER A 72 10.61 -6.14 -9.83
CA SER A 72 10.29 -7.12 -10.87
C SER A 72 9.33 -6.57 -11.94
N TYR A 73 8.32 -5.80 -11.54
CA TYR A 73 7.33 -5.24 -12.46
C TYR A 73 7.77 -3.94 -13.12
N PHE A 74 8.71 -3.22 -12.50
CA PHE A 74 9.26 -1.94 -12.97
C PHE A 74 10.80 -2.01 -12.96
N PRO A 75 11.41 -2.77 -13.88
CA PRO A 75 12.81 -3.14 -13.81
C PRO A 75 13.78 -1.95 -13.90
N ASN A 76 13.37 -0.85 -14.51
CA ASN A 76 14.19 0.35 -14.66
C ASN A 76 13.79 1.48 -13.68
N ALA A 77 12.86 1.19 -12.73
CA ALA A 77 12.42 2.19 -11.78
C ALA A 77 13.43 2.42 -10.65
N LYS A 78 13.52 3.68 -10.21
CA LYS A 78 14.18 4.05 -8.96
C LYS A 78 13.17 3.95 -7.83
N ILE A 79 13.35 2.96 -6.95
CA ILE A 79 12.45 2.69 -5.83
C ILE A 79 13.01 3.37 -4.59
N THR A 80 12.17 4.13 -3.90
CA THR A 80 12.44 4.70 -2.58
C THR A 80 11.50 4.08 -1.56
N ALA A 81 12.04 3.34 -0.61
CA ALA A 81 11.32 2.78 0.53
C ALA A 81 11.32 3.83 1.66
N ALA A 82 10.15 4.36 2.02
CA ALA A 82 10.02 5.38 3.05
C ALA A 82 9.18 4.87 4.22
N ASP A 83 9.69 5.01 5.45
CA ASP A 83 9.00 4.58 6.66
C ASP A 83 9.35 5.48 7.85
N VAL A 84 8.53 5.46 8.91
CA VAL A 84 8.77 6.16 10.18
C VAL A 84 9.56 5.30 11.16
N SER A 85 9.59 3.98 10.98
CA SER A 85 10.33 3.02 11.81
C SER A 85 11.74 2.82 11.27
N SER A 86 12.72 3.28 12.04
CA SER A 86 14.13 3.06 11.70
C SER A 86 14.51 1.59 11.70
N LYS A 87 13.91 0.78 12.58
CA LYS A 87 14.15 -0.64 12.71
C LYS A 87 13.60 -1.40 11.49
N SER A 88 12.37 -1.10 11.07
CA SER A 88 11.78 -1.69 9.87
C SER A 88 12.61 -1.36 8.62
N LEU A 89 13.06 -0.10 8.47
CA LEU A 89 13.94 0.30 7.38
C LEU A 89 15.30 -0.38 7.41
N ALA A 90 15.87 -0.63 8.60
CA ALA A 90 17.13 -1.38 8.70
C ALA A 90 16.97 -2.82 8.18
N ILE A 91 15.90 -3.51 8.55
CA ILE A 91 15.56 -4.85 8.03
C ILE A 91 15.31 -4.80 6.51
N ASN A 92 14.55 -3.80 6.03
CA ASN A 92 14.31 -3.59 4.60
C ASN A 92 15.62 -3.41 3.83
N LYS A 93 16.51 -2.57 4.35
CA LYS A 93 17.83 -2.31 3.75
C LYS A 93 18.73 -3.55 3.73
N GLU A 94 18.72 -4.37 4.78
CA GLU A 94 19.44 -5.63 4.81
C GLU A 94 18.95 -6.60 3.73
N ARG A 95 17.62 -6.66 3.53
CA ARG A 95 16.99 -7.57 2.57
C ARG A 95 17.06 -7.09 1.12
N HIS A 96 16.96 -5.78 0.90
CA HIS A 96 16.68 -5.19 -0.41
C HIS A 96 17.49 -3.93 -0.72
N GLY A 97 18.65 -3.73 -0.06
CA GLY A 97 19.46 -2.53 -0.22
C GLY A 97 20.03 -2.32 -1.63
N ASP A 98 20.06 -3.37 -2.43
CA ASP A 98 20.43 -3.34 -3.85
C ASP A 98 19.29 -2.90 -4.79
N LYS A 99 18.02 -2.92 -4.30
CA LYS A 99 16.81 -2.66 -5.10
C LYS A 99 16.12 -1.36 -4.79
N ALA A 100 16.39 -0.77 -3.61
CA ALA A 100 15.73 0.46 -3.18
C ALA A 100 16.67 1.37 -2.38
N THR A 101 16.44 2.67 -2.45
CA THR A 101 16.93 3.63 -1.45
C THR A 101 15.99 3.64 -0.25
N HIS A 102 16.50 3.97 0.95
CA HIS A 102 15.75 3.89 2.19
C HIS A 102 15.73 5.26 2.87
N GLU A 103 14.53 5.79 3.08
CA GLU A 103 14.32 7.13 3.63
C GLU A 103 13.51 7.08 4.93
N LEU A 104 14.15 7.44 6.03
CA LEU A 104 13.47 7.64 7.31
C LEU A 104 12.80 9.01 7.31
N TYR A 105 11.53 9.09 7.69
CA TYR A 105 10.85 10.36 7.82
C TYR A 105 10.15 10.51 9.20
N ASP A 106 9.87 11.75 9.58
CA ASP A 106 9.38 12.10 10.91
C ASP A 106 7.86 11.98 11.11
N GLY A 107 7.17 11.33 10.16
CA GLY A 107 5.72 11.24 10.16
C GLY A 107 5.00 12.53 9.73
N LYS A 108 5.72 13.61 9.44
CA LYS A 108 5.15 14.91 9.05
C LYS A 108 5.46 15.29 7.62
N ARG A 109 6.74 15.22 7.23
CA ARG A 109 7.16 15.62 5.90
C ARG A 109 8.04 14.56 5.26
N LEU A 110 7.56 13.97 4.17
CA LEU A 110 8.34 13.04 3.36
C LEU A 110 9.58 13.75 2.79
N PRO A 111 10.83 13.26 3.03
CA PRO A 111 12.08 13.91 2.65
C PRO A 111 12.41 13.71 1.15
N LEU A 112 11.43 13.93 0.29
CA LEU A 112 11.56 13.89 -1.15
C LEU A 112 11.23 15.26 -1.75
N ASP A 113 11.85 15.57 -2.90
CA ASP A 113 11.64 16.81 -3.62
C ASP A 113 10.20 16.92 -4.17
N ASN A 114 9.76 18.16 -4.39
CA ASN A 114 8.48 18.41 -5.04
C ASN A 114 8.51 17.90 -6.47
N ALA A 115 7.42 17.25 -6.91
CA ALA A 115 7.27 16.78 -8.28
C ALA A 115 8.45 15.90 -8.78
N SER A 116 8.95 15.01 -7.92
CA SER A 116 10.07 14.11 -8.20
C SER A 116 9.63 12.65 -8.46
N VAL A 117 8.41 12.28 -8.05
CA VAL A 117 7.92 10.90 -8.04
C VAL A 117 6.84 10.69 -9.12
N ASP A 118 6.92 9.60 -9.87
CA ASP A 118 5.92 9.22 -10.87
C ASP A 118 4.77 8.43 -10.23
N ILE A 119 5.11 7.50 -9.32
CA ILE A 119 4.15 6.63 -8.65
C ILE A 119 4.43 6.65 -7.14
N ALA A 120 3.41 6.94 -6.35
CA ALA A 120 3.40 6.69 -4.92
C ALA A 120 2.52 5.47 -4.62
N PHE A 121 3.05 4.51 -3.88
CA PHE A 121 2.37 3.30 -3.45
C PHE A 121 2.29 3.27 -1.94
N ALA A 122 1.11 2.99 -1.38
CA ALA A 122 0.89 2.83 0.06
C ALA A 122 0.01 1.60 0.27
N ALA A 123 0.51 0.61 1.00
CA ALA A 123 -0.20 -0.66 1.21
C ALA A 123 -0.38 -0.96 2.69
N CYS A 124 -1.63 -0.89 3.15
CA CYS A 124 -1.98 -1.16 4.55
C CYS A 124 -1.23 -0.23 5.54
N VAL A 125 -1.26 1.08 5.26
CA VAL A 125 -0.55 2.12 6.01
C VAL A 125 -1.51 3.09 6.68
N PHE A 126 -2.53 3.55 5.95
CA PHE A 126 -3.40 4.63 6.43
C PHE A 126 -4.26 4.24 7.62
N HIS A 127 -4.55 2.95 7.81
CA HIS A 127 -5.29 2.51 8.99
C HIS A 127 -4.46 2.58 10.29
N HIS A 128 -3.13 2.73 10.20
CA HIS A 128 -2.24 3.00 11.34
C HIS A 128 -2.00 4.50 11.59
N ILE A 129 -2.48 5.37 10.71
CA ILE A 129 -2.33 6.83 10.85
C ILE A 129 -3.59 7.39 11.51
N ASP A 130 -3.45 8.29 12.49
CA ASP A 130 -4.62 9.00 13.03
C ASP A 130 -5.41 9.64 11.88
N PRO A 131 -6.73 9.41 11.80
CA PRO A 131 -7.56 10.01 10.76
C PRO A 131 -7.45 11.54 10.62
N LYS A 132 -7.04 12.25 11.67
CA LYS A 132 -6.78 13.69 11.65
C LYS A 132 -5.52 14.06 10.85
N GLU A 133 -4.58 13.12 10.72
CA GLU A 133 -3.32 13.30 10.00
C GLU A 133 -3.40 12.85 8.53
N HIS A 134 -4.46 12.15 8.12
CA HIS A 134 -4.61 11.66 6.75
C HIS A 134 -4.46 12.76 5.70
N ASP A 135 -5.08 13.94 5.91
CA ASP A 135 -4.98 15.06 4.96
C ASP A 135 -3.53 15.54 4.81
N LEU A 136 -2.79 15.63 5.92
CA LEU A 136 -1.36 16.00 5.91
C LEU A 136 -0.54 15.02 5.07
N GLN A 137 -0.72 13.71 5.29
CA GLN A 137 0.02 12.68 4.56
C GLN A 137 -0.35 12.66 3.07
N LEU A 138 -1.63 12.72 2.75
CA LEU A 138 -2.11 12.74 1.37
C LEU A 138 -1.60 13.97 0.59
N ARG A 139 -1.61 15.15 1.22
CA ARG A 139 -1.02 16.36 0.62
C ARG A 139 0.49 16.25 0.48
N GLY A 140 1.17 15.62 1.45
CA GLY A 140 2.60 15.31 1.38
C GLY A 140 2.94 14.43 0.18
N LEU A 141 2.18 13.35 -0.03
CA LEU A 141 2.31 12.47 -1.18
C LEU A 141 1.97 13.18 -2.50
N ARG A 142 0.92 14.02 -2.50
CA ARG A 142 0.61 14.84 -3.68
C ARG A 142 1.73 15.84 -4.01
N ARG A 143 2.39 16.42 -3.02
CA ARG A 143 3.51 17.35 -3.21
C ARG A 143 4.66 16.70 -3.97
N VAL A 144 5.06 15.50 -3.57
CA VAL A 144 6.21 14.79 -4.18
C VAL A 144 5.89 14.20 -5.55
N LEU A 145 4.63 13.90 -5.84
CA LEU A 145 4.22 13.41 -7.15
C LEU A 145 4.41 14.48 -8.23
N LYS A 146 4.88 14.06 -9.41
CA LYS A 146 4.90 14.86 -10.64
C LYS A 146 3.46 15.17 -11.11
N PRO A 147 3.23 16.23 -11.89
CA PRO A 147 1.99 16.39 -12.64
C PRO A 147 1.74 15.13 -13.49
N GLY A 148 0.53 14.56 -13.43
CA GLY A 148 0.19 13.28 -14.06
C GLY A 148 0.60 12.05 -13.25
N GLY A 149 1.39 12.21 -12.21
CA GLY A 149 1.77 11.11 -11.31
C GLY A 149 0.60 10.55 -10.51
N ALA A 150 0.72 9.30 -10.10
CA ALA A 150 -0.36 8.53 -9.49
C ALA A 150 -0.03 8.09 -8.06
N LEU A 151 -1.00 8.21 -7.14
CA LEU A 151 -1.01 7.58 -5.83
C LEU A 151 -1.94 6.37 -5.85
N TYR A 152 -1.45 5.22 -5.39
CA TYR A 152 -2.23 4.01 -5.15
C TYR A 152 -2.26 3.71 -3.65
N VAL A 153 -3.45 3.67 -3.07
CA VAL A 153 -3.65 3.33 -1.66
C VAL A 153 -4.40 2.01 -1.58
N PHE A 154 -3.75 0.98 -1.08
CA PHE A 154 -4.33 -0.34 -0.80
C PHE A 154 -4.65 -0.45 0.68
N GLU A 155 -5.88 -0.89 1.01
CA GLU A 155 -6.33 -0.98 2.41
C GLU A 155 -7.23 -2.19 2.66
N HIS A 156 -7.34 -2.56 3.93
CA HIS A 156 -8.28 -3.54 4.43
C HIS A 156 -9.72 -3.02 4.29
N ASN A 157 -10.63 -3.90 3.82
CA ASN A 157 -12.03 -3.51 3.66
C ASN A 157 -12.85 -3.80 4.94
N PRO A 158 -13.29 -2.77 5.68
CA PRO A 158 -14.08 -2.96 6.90
C PRO A 158 -15.48 -3.55 6.66
N TRP A 159 -15.97 -3.56 5.43
CA TRP A 159 -17.24 -4.20 5.09
C TRP A 159 -17.14 -5.73 4.96
N ASN A 160 -15.92 -6.26 4.81
CA ASN A 160 -15.70 -7.70 4.82
C ASN A 160 -15.57 -8.20 6.28
N PRO A 161 -16.48 -9.11 6.74
CA PRO A 161 -16.48 -9.55 8.13
C PRO A 161 -15.25 -10.39 8.51
N VAL A 162 -14.69 -11.12 7.55
CA VAL A 162 -13.48 -11.94 7.78
C VAL A 162 -12.28 -11.01 7.98
N THR A 163 -12.15 -9.98 7.15
CA THR A 163 -11.10 -8.96 7.30
C THR A 163 -11.21 -8.24 8.64
N ARG A 164 -12.41 -7.80 9.03
CA ARG A 164 -12.63 -7.18 10.35
C ARG A 164 -12.19 -8.07 11.49
N ARG A 165 -12.53 -9.38 11.42
CA ARG A 165 -12.10 -10.32 12.44
C ARG A 165 -10.58 -10.44 12.47
N ALA A 166 -9.93 -10.60 11.32
CA ALA A 166 -8.48 -10.70 11.22
C ALA A 166 -7.78 -9.48 11.84
N VAL A 167 -8.19 -8.27 11.46
CA VAL A 167 -7.65 -7.02 12.03
C VAL A 167 -7.89 -6.94 13.54
N ASN A 168 -9.11 -7.23 14.03
CA ASN A 168 -9.43 -7.14 15.45
C ASN A 168 -8.70 -8.18 16.33
N THR A 169 -8.13 -9.21 15.73
CA THR A 169 -7.37 -10.25 16.45
C THR A 169 -5.86 -10.16 16.23
N CYS A 170 -5.41 -9.21 15.41
CA CYS A 170 -4.01 -8.96 15.13
C CYS A 170 -3.42 -7.99 16.18
N PRO A 171 -2.40 -8.40 16.96
CA PRO A 171 -1.76 -7.49 17.92
C PRO A 171 -1.13 -6.25 17.25
N PHE A 172 -0.70 -6.39 16.01
CA PHE A 172 -0.12 -5.30 15.22
C PHE A 172 -1.17 -4.25 14.80
N ASP A 173 -2.45 -4.64 14.72
CA ASP A 173 -3.57 -3.79 14.31
C ASP A 173 -4.43 -3.29 15.49
N GLU A 174 -3.95 -3.41 16.75
CA GLU A 174 -4.70 -3.08 17.97
C GLU A 174 -5.29 -1.66 17.92
N ASN A 175 -4.54 -0.71 17.35
CA ASN A 175 -4.95 0.70 17.21
C ASN A 175 -5.39 1.06 15.78
N ALA A 176 -5.71 0.08 14.93
CA ALA A 176 -6.03 0.33 13.53
C ALA A 176 -7.40 1.00 13.33
N PHE A 177 -7.42 2.06 12.52
CA PHE A 177 -8.63 2.77 12.09
C PHE A 177 -9.02 2.35 10.68
N LEU A 178 -9.79 1.27 10.53
CA LEU A 178 -10.19 0.79 9.22
C LEU A 178 -11.00 1.84 8.44
N ILE A 179 -10.65 2.02 7.19
CA ILE A 179 -11.20 3.04 6.30
C ILE A 179 -11.97 2.34 5.17
N THR A 180 -13.18 2.80 4.85
CA THR A 180 -13.92 2.28 3.69
C THR A 180 -13.37 2.85 2.39
N GLY A 181 -13.46 2.11 1.29
CA GLY A 181 -13.03 2.56 -0.03
C GLY A 181 -13.61 3.93 -0.44
N PRO A 182 -14.93 4.17 -0.32
CA PRO A 182 -15.51 5.48 -0.60
C PRO A 182 -14.99 6.60 0.29
N ARG A 183 -14.69 6.32 1.58
CA ARG A 183 -14.10 7.32 2.48
C ARG A 183 -12.67 7.65 2.06
N MET A 184 -11.86 6.66 1.73
CA MET A 184 -10.50 6.88 1.22
C MET A 184 -10.52 7.68 -0.07
N ARG A 185 -11.38 7.32 -1.03
CA ARG A 185 -11.60 8.10 -2.26
C ARG A 185 -11.92 9.56 -1.97
N LYS A 186 -12.85 9.83 -1.02
CA LYS A 186 -13.20 11.19 -0.61
C LYS A 186 -12.00 11.93 -0.02
N SER A 187 -11.20 11.27 0.81
CA SER A 187 -9.99 11.86 1.39
C SER A 187 -8.96 12.25 0.33
N LEU A 188 -8.73 11.38 -0.67
CA LEU A 188 -7.87 11.71 -1.80
C LEU A 188 -8.41 12.91 -2.61
N ALA A 189 -9.72 12.95 -2.87
CA ALA A 189 -10.33 14.05 -3.61
C ALA A 189 -10.19 15.40 -2.86
N LEU A 190 -10.38 15.40 -1.53
CA LEU A 190 -10.18 16.57 -0.68
C LEU A 190 -8.71 17.02 -0.64
N ALA A 191 -7.76 16.09 -0.72
CA ALA A 191 -6.33 16.40 -0.84
C ALA A 191 -5.93 16.89 -2.26
N GLY A 192 -6.88 16.97 -3.21
CA GLY A 192 -6.70 17.56 -4.53
C GLY A 192 -6.31 16.56 -5.62
N PHE A 193 -6.53 15.26 -5.41
CA PHE A 193 -6.37 14.25 -6.46
C PHE A 193 -7.62 14.11 -7.34
N ASP A 194 -7.40 13.77 -8.59
CA ASP A 194 -8.44 13.19 -9.45
C ASP A 194 -8.55 11.70 -9.17
N THR A 195 -9.71 11.23 -8.67
CA THR A 195 -9.84 9.91 -8.08
C THR A 195 -10.64 8.95 -8.95
N ALA A 196 -10.19 7.70 -9.04
CA ALA A 196 -10.97 6.58 -9.55
C ALA A 196 -11.89 5.99 -8.46
N ASP A 197 -12.88 5.20 -8.89
CA ASP A 197 -13.69 4.40 -7.97
C ASP A 197 -12.81 3.34 -7.26
N PRO A 198 -13.17 2.96 -6.01
CA PRO A 198 -12.49 1.88 -5.32
C PRO A 198 -12.59 0.56 -6.10
N VAL A 199 -11.48 -0.14 -6.20
CA VAL A 199 -11.40 -1.47 -6.80
C VAL A 199 -11.26 -2.49 -5.67
N TYR A 200 -12.27 -3.34 -5.49
CA TYR A 200 -12.28 -4.36 -4.45
C TYR A 200 -11.59 -5.63 -4.93
N ARG A 201 -10.86 -6.28 -4.02
CA ARG A 201 -9.98 -7.40 -4.31
C ARG A 201 -10.06 -8.48 -3.25
N TYR A 202 -9.58 -9.67 -3.62
CA TYR A 202 -9.49 -10.82 -2.74
C TYR A 202 -10.85 -11.25 -2.18
N PHE A 203 -11.67 -11.82 -3.06
CA PHE A 203 -12.99 -12.38 -2.73
C PHE A 203 -12.92 -13.85 -2.34
N PHE A 204 -11.96 -14.58 -2.92
CA PHE A 204 -11.84 -16.02 -2.77
C PHE A 204 -10.50 -16.38 -2.11
N PRO A 205 -10.52 -16.86 -0.83
CA PRO A 205 -9.34 -17.38 -0.15
C PRO A 205 -8.80 -18.63 -0.84
N SER A 206 -7.60 -19.09 -0.47
CA SER A 206 -6.92 -20.21 -1.14
C SER A 206 -7.77 -21.48 -1.32
N PRO A 207 -8.61 -21.92 -0.35
CA PRO A 207 -9.50 -23.05 -0.57
C PRO A 207 -10.51 -22.87 -1.72
N LEU A 208 -10.81 -21.62 -2.07
CA LEU A 208 -11.72 -21.24 -3.14
C LEU A 208 -11.00 -20.65 -4.36
N LYS A 209 -9.68 -20.85 -4.48
CA LYS A 209 -8.85 -20.27 -5.55
C LYS A 209 -9.33 -20.55 -6.98
N LEU A 210 -10.06 -21.62 -7.19
CA LEU A 210 -10.65 -21.95 -8.50
C LEU A 210 -11.61 -20.85 -8.99
N PHE A 211 -12.24 -20.10 -8.07
CA PHE A 211 -13.18 -19.02 -8.40
C PHE A 211 -12.49 -17.65 -8.59
N ARG A 212 -11.19 -17.51 -8.33
CA ARG A 212 -10.45 -16.24 -8.48
C ARG A 212 -10.53 -15.60 -9.87
N PRO A 213 -10.62 -16.34 -10.99
CA PRO A 213 -10.85 -15.71 -12.29
C PRO A 213 -12.11 -14.83 -12.35
N MET A 214 -13.15 -15.13 -11.54
CA MET A 214 -14.39 -14.35 -11.45
C MET A 214 -14.19 -13.00 -10.77
N GLU A 215 -13.13 -12.83 -9.96
CA GLU A 215 -12.82 -11.57 -9.29
C GLU A 215 -12.65 -10.40 -10.26
N LYS A 216 -12.27 -10.68 -11.52
CA LYS A 216 -12.17 -9.66 -12.57
C LYS A 216 -13.51 -8.94 -12.81
N LEU A 217 -14.64 -9.65 -12.63
CA LEU A 217 -15.99 -9.13 -12.80
C LEU A 217 -16.55 -8.51 -11.51
N MET A 218 -15.90 -8.77 -10.38
CA MET A 218 -16.38 -8.35 -9.05
C MET A 218 -15.70 -7.09 -8.51
N LYS A 219 -14.84 -6.45 -9.27
CA LYS A 219 -14.00 -5.32 -8.83
C LYS A 219 -14.77 -4.15 -8.21
N SER A 220 -16.02 -3.93 -8.61
CA SER A 220 -16.91 -2.88 -8.05
C SER A 220 -17.77 -3.35 -6.87
N VAL A 221 -17.75 -4.65 -6.55
CA VAL A 221 -18.57 -5.23 -5.47
C VAL A 221 -17.86 -5.03 -4.12
N PRO A 222 -18.45 -4.31 -3.15
CA PRO A 222 -17.74 -3.81 -1.97
C PRO A 222 -17.59 -4.84 -0.83
N ILE A 223 -17.44 -6.13 -1.15
CA ILE A 223 -17.29 -7.22 -0.17
C ILE A 223 -15.94 -7.94 -0.24
N GLY A 224 -15.06 -7.58 -1.19
CA GLY A 224 -13.68 -8.09 -1.22
C GLY A 224 -12.96 -7.78 0.09
N ALA A 225 -11.99 -8.62 0.47
CA ALA A 225 -11.25 -8.45 1.73
C ALA A 225 -10.39 -7.19 1.78
N GLN A 226 -9.92 -6.76 0.62
CA GLN A 226 -9.13 -5.54 0.46
C GLN A 226 -9.67 -4.71 -0.70
N TYR A 227 -9.22 -3.47 -0.80
CA TYR A 227 -9.49 -2.60 -1.94
C TYR A 227 -8.27 -1.71 -2.21
N PHE A 228 -8.26 -1.10 -3.39
CA PHE A 228 -7.39 0.04 -3.62
C PHE A 228 -8.15 1.21 -4.23
N VAL A 229 -7.62 2.41 -4.00
CA VAL A 229 -8.07 3.65 -4.63
C VAL A 229 -6.87 4.30 -5.29
N ARG A 230 -7.06 4.75 -6.54
CA ARG A 230 -6.07 5.54 -7.28
C ARG A 230 -6.46 7.01 -7.28
N GLY A 231 -5.47 7.87 -7.03
CA GLY A 231 -5.56 9.32 -7.21
C GLY A 231 -4.48 9.81 -8.18
N ILE A 232 -4.87 10.64 -9.15
CA ILE A 232 -3.94 11.28 -10.10
C ILE A 232 -3.73 12.73 -9.68
N LYS A 233 -2.46 13.18 -9.63
CA LYS A 233 -2.16 14.60 -9.49
C LYS A 233 -2.36 15.28 -10.83
N ARG A 234 -3.40 16.11 -10.95
CA ARG A 234 -3.56 16.98 -12.12
C ARG A 234 -2.44 18.00 -12.23
N ALA A 235 -2.18 18.47 -13.45
CA ALA A 235 -1.25 19.54 -13.72
C ALA A 235 -1.62 20.84 -13.00
#